data_68d44d6847ef7a60d5785ea3b7d58450
#
_entry.id   68d44d6847ef7a60d5785ea3b7d58450
#
_cell.length_a   1.000
_cell.length_b   1.000
_cell.length_c   1.000
_cell.angle_alpha   90.00
_cell.angle_beta   90.00
_cell.angle_gamma   90.00
#
_symmetry.space_group_name_H-M   'P 1'
#
loop_
_entity.id
_entity.type
_entity.pdbx_description
1 polymer ?
#
loop_
_entity_poly.entity_id
_entity_poly.type
_entity_poly.pdbx_seq_one_letter_code
_entity_poly.pdbx_strand_id
1 'polypeptide(L)'
;MNPADAAGRGISDGDIIRLFNERGACLAGVRVTDDIRQGVIQLATGAWYDPADPQEEASLCVHGNPNVLTRDVGTSSLAQGCTGQLTTAEVERFTGNLPPIQAYDPPVAVKRES
;
A
#
# COMPACT_ATOMS: atom_id res chain seq x y z
N MET A 1 10.23 4.13 7.70
CA MET A 1 10.35 5.56 7.28
C MET A 1 11.38 6.25 8.14
N ASN A 2 12.22 7.11 7.54
CA ASN A 2 13.24 7.88 8.27
C ASN A 2 12.59 8.90 9.21
N PRO A 3 13.16 9.15 10.41
CA PRO A 3 12.60 10.12 11.37
C PRO A 3 12.46 11.54 10.83
N ALA A 4 13.39 12.00 10.01
CA ALA A 4 13.33 13.34 9.43
C ALA A 4 12.17 13.48 8.43
N ASP A 5 11.93 12.45 7.63
CA ASP A 5 10.78 12.41 6.71
C ASP A 5 9.45 12.36 7.46
N ALA A 6 9.39 11.61 8.55
CA ALA A 6 8.21 11.52 9.40
C ALA A 6 7.91 12.85 10.09
N ALA A 7 8.93 13.50 10.65
CA ALA A 7 8.78 14.80 11.31
C ALA A 7 8.26 15.88 10.35
N GLY A 8 8.79 15.90 9.13
CA GLY A 8 8.33 16.85 8.10
C GLY A 8 6.88 16.66 7.67
N ARG A 9 6.29 15.51 7.94
CA ARG A 9 4.90 15.16 7.58
C ARG A 9 3.97 15.05 8.78
N GLY A 10 4.45 15.31 9.99
CA GLY A 10 3.66 15.17 11.21
C GLY A 10 3.29 13.71 11.53
N ILE A 11 4.13 12.76 11.14
CA ILE A 11 3.92 11.32 11.32
C ILE A 11 4.75 10.85 12.52
N SER A 12 4.12 10.06 13.39
CA SER A 12 4.76 9.42 14.54
C SER A 12 4.79 7.90 14.34
N ASP A 13 5.73 7.23 15.03
CA ASP A 13 5.82 5.78 15.01
C ASP A 13 4.48 5.13 15.43
N GLY A 14 4.04 4.14 14.67
CA GLY A 14 2.77 3.46 14.89
C GLY A 14 1.54 4.12 14.27
N ASP A 15 1.67 5.31 13.69
CA ASP A 15 0.55 5.94 12.97
C ASP A 15 0.15 5.12 11.75
N ILE A 16 -1.10 5.29 11.33
CA ILE A 16 -1.56 4.81 10.03
C ILE A 16 -1.26 5.88 8.99
N ILE A 17 -0.61 5.48 7.93
CA ILE A 17 -0.25 6.35 6.82
C ILE A 17 -0.93 5.90 5.53
N ARG A 18 -1.15 6.84 4.64
CA ARG A 18 -1.60 6.60 3.28
C ARG A 18 -0.41 6.80 2.34
N LEU A 19 -0.07 5.76 1.61
CA LEU A 19 0.90 5.83 0.52
C LEU A 19 0.14 5.90 -0.79
N PHE A 20 0.52 6.81 -1.66
CA PHE A 20 -0.21 7.01 -2.91
C PHE A 20 0.69 7.55 -4.02
N ASN A 21 0.27 7.31 -5.23
CA ASN A 21 0.79 7.89 -6.46
C ASN A 21 -0.34 7.91 -7.50
N GLU A 22 0.01 8.21 -8.75
CA GLU A 22 -0.96 8.28 -9.84
C GLU A 22 -1.65 6.94 -10.17
N ARG A 23 -1.13 5.80 -9.65
CA ARG A 23 -1.69 4.46 -9.91
C ARG A 23 -2.70 4.03 -8.88
N GLY A 24 -2.51 4.45 -7.63
CA GLY A 24 -3.39 4.03 -6.56
C GLY A 24 -2.91 4.48 -5.20
N ALA A 25 -3.52 3.90 -4.17
CA ALA A 25 -3.20 4.21 -2.78
C ALA A 25 -3.40 2.99 -1.89
N CYS A 26 -2.64 2.94 -0.79
CA CYS A 26 -2.83 1.94 0.25
C CYS A 26 -2.58 2.54 1.64
N LEU A 27 -3.16 1.88 2.65
CA LEU A 27 -2.94 2.20 4.05
C LEU A 27 -1.96 1.22 4.67
N ALA A 28 -1.07 1.70 5.51
CA ALA A 28 -0.14 0.87 6.27
C ALA A 28 0.19 1.51 7.61
N GLY A 29 0.53 0.68 8.59
CA GLY A 29 1.14 1.15 9.82
C GLY A 29 2.60 1.54 9.57
N VAL A 30 3.05 2.64 10.15
CA VAL A 30 4.41 3.11 9.94
C VAL A 30 5.32 2.75 11.10
N ARG A 31 6.52 2.29 10.78
CA ARG A 31 7.65 2.23 11.69
C ARG A 31 8.63 3.35 11.35
N VAL A 32 8.89 4.21 12.32
CA VAL A 32 9.87 5.29 12.18
C VAL A 32 11.21 4.78 12.70
N THR A 33 12.21 4.78 11.84
CA THR A 33 13.55 4.25 12.17
C THR A 33 14.61 4.93 11.32
N ASP A 34 15.79 5.11 11.88
CA ASP A 34 16.98 5.63 11.18
C ASP A 34 17.73 4.55 10.39
N ASP A 35 17.28 3.30 10.44
CA ASP A 35 17.83 2.21 9.62
C ASP A 35 17.58 2.41 8.11
N ILE A 36 16.74 3.35 7.75
CA ILE A 36 16.43 3.71 6.37
C ILE A 36 16.79 5.18 6.09
N ARG A 37 17.42 5.45 4.95
CA ARG A 37 17.82 6.82 4.59
C ARG A 37 16.61 7.72 4.30
N GLN A 38 16.85 9.04 4.39
CA GLN A 38 15.86 10.04 3.99
C GLN A 38 15.46 9.88 2.52
N GLY A 39 14.20 10.16 2.22
CA GLY A 39 13.64 10.07 0.88
C GLY A 39 13.31 8.65 0.42
N VAL A 40 13.50 7.65 1.27
CA VAL A 40 13.24 6.24 0.97
C VAL A 40 12.23 5.67 1.95
N ILE A 41 11.28 4.90 1.45
CA ILE A 41 10.36 4.08 2.26
C ILE A 41 10.44 2.64 1.80
N GLN A 42 10.18 1.74 2.72
CA GLN A 42 10.07 0.31 2.45
C GLN A 42 8.67 -0.14 2.85
N LEU A 43 7.99 -0.80 1.93
CA LEU A 43 6.71 -1.45 2.19
C LEU A 43 6.85 -2.93 1.87
N ALA A 44 6.63 -3.79 2.86
CA ALA A 44 6.77 -5.23 2.71
C ALA A 44 5.71 -5.78 1.74
N THR A 45 6.11 -6.78 0.96
CA THR A 45 5.19 -7.54 0.11
C THR A 45 4.47 -8.62 0.92
N GLY A 46 3.40 -9.19 0.35
CA GLY A 46 2.66 -10.31 0.95
C GLY A 46 1.31 -9.94 1.54
N ALA A 47 0.99 -8.68 1.69
CA ALA A 47 -0.35 -8.26 2.07
C ALA A 47 -1.35 -8.50 0.93
N TRP A 48 -2.47 -9.11 1.26
CA TRP A 48 -3.54 -9.33 0.28
C TRP A 48 -4.23 -8.03 -0.08
N TYR A 49 -4.61 -7.92 -1.36
CA TYR A 49 -5.37 -6.78 -1.84
C TYR A 49 -6.75 -6.72 -1.16
N ASP A 50 -7.06 -5.58 -0.58
CA ASP A 50 -8.31 -5.35 0.16
C ASP A 50 -8.84 -3.96 -0.21
N PRO A 51 -9.58 -3.83 -1.32
CA PRO A 51 -10.09 -2.54 -1.76
C PRO A 51 -11.20 -2.03 -0.84
N ALA A 52 -11.16 -0.74 -0.53
CA ALA A 52 -12.22 -0.08 0.25
C ALA A 52 -13.57 -0.15 -0.48
N ASP A 53 -13.55 -0.02 -1.80
CA ASP A 53 -14.69 -0.26 -2.67
C ASP A 53 -14.29 -1.19 -3.82
N PRO A 54 -14.69 -2.47 -3.80
CA PRO A 54 -14.33 -3.43 -4.85
C PRO A 54 -14.82 -3.10 -6.25
N GLN A 55 -15.78 -2.19 -6.37
CA GLN A 55 -16.36 -1.80 -7.64
C GLN A 55 -15.69 -0.55 -8.24
N GLU A 56 -14.87 0.12 -7.47
CA GLU A 56 -14.13 1.29 -7.91
C GLU A 56 -12.76 0.88 -8.44
N GLU A 57 -12.45 1.27 -9.66
CA GLU A 57 -11.10 1.10 -10.20
C GLU A 57 -10.12 1.97 -9.42
N ALA A 58 -8.94 1.44 -9.11
CA ALA A 58 -7.92 2.10 -8.29
C ALA A 58 -8.40 2.50 -6.88
N SER A 59 -9.35 1.76 -6.30
CA SER A 59 -9.77 1.94 -4.92
C SER A 59 -8.63 1.85 -3.94
N LEU A 60 -8.74 2.56 -2.82
CA LEU A 60 -7.78 2.48 -1.71
C LEU A 60 -7.68 1.03 -1.20
N CYS A 61 -6.47 0.48 -1.18
CA CYS A 61 -6.21 -0.80 -0.52
C CYS A 61 -6.00 -0.58 0.98
N VAL A 62 -6.87 -1.13 1.81
CA VAL A 62 -6.83 -0.93 3.27
C VAL A 62 -5.83 -1.83 3.98
N HIS A 63 -5.24 -2.80 3.29
CA HIS A 63 -4.35 -3.82 3.87
C HIS A 63 -2.87 -3.65 3.48
N GLY A 64 -2.50 -2.57 2.76
CA GLY A 64 -1.10 -2.27 2.47
C GLY A 64 -0.46 -3.11 1.37
N ASN A 65 -1.21 -3.51 0.36
CA ASN A 65 -0.65 -4.21 -0.79
C ASN A 65 0.16 -3.24 -1.67
N PRO A 66 1.49 -3.41 -1.80
CA PRO A 66 2.33 -2.48 -2.57
C PRO A 66 2.08 -2.53 -4.07
N ASN A 67 1.45 -3.57 -4.58
CA ASN A 67 1.18 -3.72 -6.01
C ASN A 67 0.23 -2.65 -6.56
N VAL A 68 -0.55 -1.99 -5.70
CA VAL A 68 -1.39 -0.85 -6.12
C VAL A 68 -0.58 0.38 -6.52
N LEU A 69 0.68 0.45 -6.12
CA LEU A 69 1.58 1.58 -6.36
C LEU A 69 2.58 1.31 -7.48
N THR A 70 2.88 0.06 -7.77
CA THR A 70 3.90 -0.33 -8.74
C THR A 70 3.37 -0.31 -10.16
N ARG A 71 4.27 -0.21 -11.12
CA ARG A 71 3.93 -0.27 -12.56
C ARG A 71 4.31 -1.63 -13.14
N ASP A 72 3.52 -2.02 -14.11
CA ASP A 72 3.76 -3.23 -14.89
C ASP A 72 4.65 -2.90 -16.10
N VAL A 73 5.95 -2.87 -15.86
CA VAL A 73 6.97 -2.57 -16.87
C VAL A 73 8.05 -3.62 -16.81
N GLY A 74 8.38 -4.21 -17.94
CA GLY A 74 9.49 -5.15 -18.05
C GLY A 74 10.87 -4.48 -17.93
N THR A 75 11.89 -5.24 -17.57
CA THR A 75 13.26 -4.73 -17.37
C THR A 75 13.96 -4.36 -18.68
N SER A 76 13.68 -5.07 -19.75
CA SER A 76 14.25 -4.80 -21.08
C SER A 76 13.44 -5.46 -22.20
N SER A 77 13.73 -5.09 -23.44
CA SER A 77 13.14 -5.73 -24.61
C SER A 77 13.64 -7.17 -24.85
N LEU A 78 14.81 -7.51 -24.29
CA LEU A 78 15.44 -8.81 -24.46
C LEU A 78 15.09 -9.79 -23.33
N ALA A 79 14.88 -9.28 -22.12
CA ALA A 79 14.56 -10.09 -20.95
C ALA A 79 13.51 -9.37 -20.10
N GLN A 80 12.31 -9.90 -20.06
CA GLN A 80 11.18 -9.35 -19.35
C GLN A 80 11.21 -9.76 -17.87
N GLY A 81 12.14 -9.19 -17.11
CA GLY A 81 12.12 -9.30 -15.66
C GLY A 81 11.15 -8.28 -15.03
N CYS A 82 10.88 -8.44 -13.75
CA CYS A 82 10.01 -7.52 -13.00
C CYS A 82 10.78 -6.29 -12.51
N THR A 83 10.33 -5.09 -12.88
CA THR A 83 10.77 -3.81 -12.29
C THR A 83 9.78 -3.25 -11.30
N GLY A 84 8.68 -3.96 -11.05
CA GLY A 84 7.54 -3.46 -10.28
C GLY A 84 7.84 -3.12 -8.82
N GLN A 85 8.96 -3.57 -8.27
CA GLN A 85 9.35 -3.29 -6.89
C GLN A 85 9.96 -1.91 -6.69
N LEU A 86 10.26 -1.18 -7.76
CA LEU A 86 10.80 0.18 -7.71
C LEU A 86 9.77 1.17 -8.24
N THR A 87 9.30 2.03 -7.36
CA THR A 87 8.36 3.10 -7.72
C THR A 87 8.54 4.28 -6.78
N THR A 88 7.91 5.38 -7.12
CA THR A 88 7.82 6.54 -6.24
C THR A 88 6.42 6.66 -5.68
N ALA A 89 6.32 7.12 -4.45
CA ALA A 89 5.04 7.35 -3.79
C ALA A 89 5.14 8.55 -2.85
N GLU A 90 4.01 9.20 -2.64
CA GLU A 90 3.84 10.18 -1.58
C GLU A 90 3.30 9.50 -0.33
N VAL A 91 3.59 10.10 0.80
CA VAL A 91 3.16 9.60 2.10
C VAL A 91 2.48 10.72 2.87
N GLU A 92 1.31 10.42 3.43
CA GLU A 92 0.61 11.33 4.33
C GLU A 92 0.05 10.57 5.52
N ARG A 93 -0.15 11.27 6.64
CA ARG A 93 -0.85 10.72 7.78
C ARG A 93 -2.31 10.49 7.43
N PHE A 94 -2.83 9.32 7.72
CA PHE A 94 -4.25 9.02 7.54
C PHE A 94 -5.04 9.52 8.74
N THR A 95 -6.03 10.37 8.51
CA THR A 95 -6.82 11.05 9.56
C THR A 95 -8.30 10.69 9.53
N GLY A 96 -8.74 9.82 8.65
CA GLY A 96 -10.14 9.39 8.57
C GLY A 96 -10.46 8.19 9.44
N ASN A 97 -11.70 7.73 9.38
CA ASN A 97 -12.09 6.45 9.95
C ASN A 97 -11.40 5.32 9.19
N LEU A 98 -10.74 4.43 9.93
CA LEU A 98 -10.06 3.29 9.33
C LEU A 98 -11.12 2.28 8.82
N PRO A 99 -11.15 1.97 7.51
CA PRO A 99 -12.04 0.94 6.99
C PRO A 99 -11.68 -0.43 7.57
N PRO A 100 -12.65 -1.35 7.74
CA PRO A 100 -12.37 -2.68 8.23
C PRO A 100 -11.54 -3.47 7.22
N ILE A 101 -10.59 -4.26 7.72
CA ILE A 101 -9.83 -5.21 6.89
C ILE A 101 -10.69 -6.44 6.66
N GLN A 102 -10.96 -6.77 5.40
CA GLN A 102 -11.81 -7.88 4.98
C GLN A 102 -11.05 -8.97 4.21
N ALA A 103 -9.76 -8.77 3.96
CA ALA A 103 -8.95 -9.69 3.17
C ALA A 103 -8.94 -11.13 3.68
N TYR A 104 -9.14 -11.32 4.97
CA TYR A 104 -9.17 -12.63 5.62
C TYR A 104 -10.57 -13.12 5.96
N ASP A 105 -11.60 -12.39 5.61
CA ASP A 105 -12.98 -12.80 5.86
C ASP A 105 -13.31 -14.02 5.01
N PRO A 106 -14.05 -14.98 5.55
CA PRO A 106 -14.48 -16.13 4.75
C PRO A 106 -15.45 -15.68 3.65
N PRO A 107 -15.44 -16.35 2.50
CA PRO A 107 -16.38 -16.03 1.44
C PRO A 107 -17.82 -16.25 1.90
N VAL A 108 -18.73 -15.41 1.39
CA VAL A 108 -20.15 -15.57 1.65
C VAL A 108 -20.62 -16.88 1.02
N ALA A 109 -21.20 -17.76 1.83
CA ALA A 109 -21.75 -19.00 1.34
C ALA A 109 -23.00 -18.73 0.48
N VAL A 110 -22.95 -19.13 -0.77
CA VAL A 110 -24.11 -19.05 -1.68
C VAL A 110 -24.82 -20.40 -1.66
N LYS A 111 -26.11 -20.40 -1.35
CA LYS A 111 -26.92 -21.60 -1.37
C LYS A 111 -27.05 -22.08 -2.83
N ARG A 112 -26.61 -23.30 -3.10
CA ARG A 112 -26.77 -23.90 -4.41
C ARG A 112 -28.24 -24.24 -4.63
N GLU A 113 -28.86 -23.68 -5.63
CA GLU A 113 -30.18 -24.11 -6.06
C GLU A 113 -30.03 -25.47 -6.76
N SER A 114 -30.79 -26.44 -6.30
CA SER A 114 -30.85 -27.79 -6.88
C SER A 114 -31.98 -27.89 -7.92
#